data_1095404ce148981fca3c9cd10f7fff8d
#
_entry.id   1095404ce148981fca3c9cd10f7fff8d
#
_cell.length_a   1.000
_cell.length_b   1.000
_cell.length_c   1.000
_cell.angle_alpha   90.00
_cell.angle_beta   90.00
_cell.angle_gamma   90.00
#
_symmetry.space_group_name_H-M   'P 1'
#
loop_
_entity.id
_entity.type
_entity.pdbx_description
1 polymer ?
#
loop_
_entity_poly.entity_id
_entity_poly.type
_entity_poly.pdbx_seq_one_letter_code
_entity_poly.pdbx_strand_id
1 'polypeptide(L)'
;PRTELRDDGSRTYSLAEKRFLIGVVIHEVGHIYFPMTVNSDERQWTWMDEGLNSFLDGVAGREWDPTIPWGVEPRDITGYMKSQTQVPIMTQSDSVLRLGPNAYTKPAVALNILRETILGRELFDFAFKEYAQRWMFKRPTPSDFFRTMEDASGQDLDWFWRGWFYTTDHTD
;
A
#
# COMPACT_ATOMS: atom_id res chain seq x y z
N PRO A 1 7.68 21.78 2.66
CA PRO A 1 8.34 21.48 3.95
C PRO A 1 8.74 22.78 4.66
N ARG A 2 8.56 22.81 5.99
CA ARG A 2 8.93 23.96 6.80
C ARG A 2 10.37 23.79 7.28
N THR A 3 11.15 24.86 7.21
CA THR A 3 12.51 24.87 7.75
C THR A 3 12.51 25.43 9.17
N GLU A 4 13.38 24.90 10.03
CA GLU A 4 13.66 25.41 11.35
C GLU A 4 14.97 26.20 11.35
N LEU A 5 15.05 27.30 12.13
CA LEU A 5 16.25 28.09 12.30
C LEU A 5 17.09 27.42 13.40
N ARG A 6 18.37 27.19 13.15
CA ARG A 6 19.34 26.73 14.15
C ARG A 6 19.94 27.90 14.90
N ASP A 7 20.59 27.63 16.04
CA ASP A 7 21.26 28.62 16.85
C ASP A 7 22.40 29.33 16.12
N ASP A 8 23.00 28.70 15.12
CA ASP A 8 24.05 29.25 14.26
C ASP A 8 23.51 30.13 13.11
N GLY A 9 22.18 30.35 13.05
CA GLY A 9 21.50 31.10 11.99
C GLY A 9 21.27 30.33 10.71
N SER A 10 21.71 29.09 10.60
CA SER A 10 21.40 28.22 9.44
C SER A 10 19.96 27.67 9.50
N ARG A 11 19.41 27.28 8.35
CA ARG A 11 18.12 26.62 8.28
C ARG A 11 18.28 25.14 8.04
N THR A 12 17.45 24.36 8.71
CA THR A 12 17.36 22.91 8.54
C THR A 12 15.90 22.46 8.54
N TYR A 13 15.66 21.20 8.22
CA TYR A 13 14.36 20.57 8.38
C TYR A 13 14.34 19.76 9.68
N SER A 14 13.19 19.75 10.37
CA SER A 14 12.95 18.79 11.45
C SER A 14 13.05 17.34 10.93
N LEU A 15 13.23 16.39 11.83
CA LEU A 15 13.22 14.98 11.47
C LEU A 15 11.88 14.59 10.83
N ALA A 16 10.76 15.15 11.33
CA ALA A 16 9.43 14.91 10.77
C ALA A 16 9.31 15.42 9.32
N GLU A 17 9.82 16.62 9.04
CA GLU A 17 9.82 17.19 7.68
C GLU A 17 10.72 16.40 6.72
N LYS A 18 11.87 15.92 7.19
CA LYS A 18 12.75 15.06 6.40
C LYS A 18 12.06 13.75 6.04
N ARG A 19 11.43 13.10 7.02
CA ARG A 19 10.67 11.87 6.83
C ARG A 19 9.54 12.05 5.81
N PHE A 20 8.77 13.13 6.00
CA PHE A 20 7.68 13.46 5.07
C PHE A 20 8.21 13.64 3.64
N LEU A 21 9.26 14.45 3.47
CA LEU A 21 9.86 14.69 2.16
C LEU A 21 10.37 13.40 1.50
N ILE A 22 11.12 12.60 2.26
CA ILE A 22 11.66 11.33 1.76
C ILE A 22 10.51 10.35 1.45
N GLY A 23 9.49 10.28 2.30
CA GLY A 23 8.31 9.46 2.05
C GLY A 23 7.60 9.82 0.75
N VAL A 24 7.40 11.12 0.49
CA VAL A 24 6.83 11.59 -0.79
C VAL A 24 7.73 11.21 -1.95
N VAL A 25 9.05 11.39 -1.85
CA VAL A 25 9.98 11.02 -2.94
C VAL A 25 9.93 9.51 -3.21
N ILE A 26 9.91 8.67 -2.17
CA ILE A 26 9.79 7.21 -2.33
C ILE A 26 8.49 6.87 -3.03
N HIS A 27 7.38 7.46 -2.60
CA HIS A 27 6.05 7.24 -3.15
C HIS A 27 5.97 7.63 -4.65
N GLU A 28 6.35 8.84 -4.97
CA GLU A 28 6.29 9.33 -6.36
C GLU A 28 7.24 8.57 -7.29
N VAL A 29 8.41 8.16 -6.81
CA VAL A 29 9.32 7.29 -7.57
C VAL A 29 8.73 5.87 -7.72
N GLY A 30 8.03 5.38 -6.69
CA GLY A 30 7.34 4.10 -6.71
C GLY A 30 6.31 3.99 -7.84
N HIS A 31 5.64 5.08 -8.19
CA HIS A 31 4.70 5.13 -9.32
C HIS A 31 5.33 4.82 -10.69
N ILE A 32 6.65 4.91 -10.84
CA ILE A 32 7.34 4.41 -12.05
C ILE A 32 7.11 2.90 -12.21
N TYR A 33 6.89 2.19 -11.10
CA TYR A 33 6.60 0.76 -11.12
C TYR A 33 5.10 0.47 -11.13
N PHE A 34 4.35 0.99 -10.15
CA PHE A 34 2.89 0.94 -10.06
C PHE A 34 2.32 2.36 -10.11
N PRO A 35 1.59 2.80 -11.16
CA PRO A 35 1.02 1.98 -12.23
C PRO A 35 1.77 2.07 -13.58
N MET A 36 2.98 2.67 -13.65
CA MET A 36 3.59 2.94 -14.97
C MET A 36 4.14 1.67 -15.63
N THR A 37 4.87 0.83 -14.92
CA THR A 37 5.42 -0.42 -15.45
C THR A 37 4.41 -1.57 -15.38
N VAL A 38 3.74 -1.76 -14.26
CA VAL A 38 2.59 -2.66 -14.10
C VAL A 38 1.36 -1.77 -14.00
N ASN A 39 0.65 -1.64 -15.12
CA ASN A 39 -0.46 -0.70 -15.24
C ASN A 39 -1.71 -1.17 -14.49
N SER A 40 -2.66 -0.27 -14.28
CA SER A 40 -3.99 -0.59 -13.73
C SER A 40 -5.04 0.37 -14.28
N ASP A 41 -6.33 0.05 -14.07
CA ASP A 41 -7.40 1.01 -14.23
C ASP A 41 -7.56 1.79 -12.91
N GLU A 42 -6.71 2.81 -12.73
CA GLU A 42 -6.63 3.59 -11.51
C GLU A 42 -7.93 4.34 -11.18
N ARG A 43 -8.73 4.68 -12.18
CA ARG A 43 -10.04 5.30 -11.96
C ARG A 43 -11.07 4.32 -11.44
N GLN A 44 -10.97 3.05 -11.83
CA GLN A 44 -11.85 1.99 -11.37
C GLN A 44 -11.35 1.41 -10.04
N TRP A 45 -10.03 1.19 -9.93
CA TRP A 45 -9.39 0.51 -8.81
C TRP A 45 -8.13 1.26 -8.34
N THR A 46 -8.33 2.44 -7.74
CA THR A 46 -7.24 3.31 -7.27
C THR A 46 -6.28 2.59 -6.31
N TRP A 47 -6.73 1.59 -5.57
CA TRP A 47 -5.88 0.82 -4.69
C TRP A 47 -4.77 0.02 -5.40
N MET A 48 -4.94 -0.34 -6.68
CA MET A 48 -3.91 -1.03 -7.47
C MET A 48 -2.76 -0.10 -7.87
N ASP A 49 -3.00 1.17 -7.86
CA ASP A 49 -2.02 2.24 -8.01
C ASP A 49 -1.49 2.62 -6.62
N GLU A 50 -2.27 3.34 -5.86
CA GLU A 50 -1.89 3.96 -4.60
C GLU A 50 -1.65 2.98 -3.46
N GLY A 51 -2.44 1.92 -3.39
CA GLY A 51 -2.36 0.94 -2.32
C GLY A 51 -1.14 0.03 -2.44
N LEU A 52 -0.85 -0.46 -3.65
CA LEU A 52 0.36 -1.25 -3.92
C LEU A 52 1.61 -0.39 -3.69
N ASN A 53 1.58 0.86 -4.14
CA ASN A 53 2.67 1.80 -3.96
C ASN A 53 2.88 2.14 -2.48
N SER A 54 1.81 2.46 -1.73
CA SER A 54 1.88 2.73 -0.28
C SER A 54 2.41 1.54 0.53
N PHE A 55 2.13 0.31 0.12
CA PHE A 55 2.74 -0.87 0.71
C PHE A 55 4.27 -0.88 0.48
N LEU A 56 4.71 -0.58 -0.74
CA LEU A 56 6.13 -0.53 -1.09
C LEU A 56 6.87 0.63 -0.42
N ASP A 57 6.20 1.75 -0.10
CA ASP A 57 6.80 2.84 0.68
C ASP A 57 7.39 2.34 1.99
N GLY A 58 6.67 1.44 2.67
CA GLY A 58 7.14 0.83 3.90
C GLY A 58 8.36 -0.08 3.71
N VAL A 59 8.43 -0.79 2.59
CA VAL A 59 9.57 -1.65 2.25
C VAL A 59 10.79 -0.81 1.90
N ALA A 60 10.64 0.11 0.94
CA ALA A 60 11.72 0.97 0.46
C ALA A 60 12.23 1.93 1.55
N GLY A 61 11.34 2.47 2.37
CA GLY A 61 11.72 3.33 3.48
C GLY A 61 12.60 2.63 4.51
N ARG A 62 12.31 1.37 4.84
CA ARG A 62 13.15 0.56 5.75
C ARG A 62 14.52 0.25 5.18
N GLU A 63 14.63 0.06 3.86
CA GLU A 63 15.93 -0.09 3.18
C GLU A 63 16.74 1.22 3.20
N TRP A 64 16.06 2.36 3.09
CA TRP A 64 16.71 3.67 3.14
C TRP A 64 17.18 4.05 4.55
N ASP A 65 16.36 3.86 5.58
CA ASP A 65 16.71 4.12 6.98
C ASP A 65 15.92 3.19 7.93
N PRO A 66 16.52 2.08 8.36
CA PRO A 66 15.86 1.11 9.24
C PRO A 66 15.59 1.63 10.65
N THR A 67 16.14 2.77 11.05
CA THR A 67 15.90 3.37 12.38
C THR A 67 14.56 4.10 12.45
N ILE A 68 13.93 4.34 11.31
CA ILE A 68 12.65 5.03 11.18
C ILE A 68 11.52 3.99 11.01
N PRO A 69 10.41 4.09 11.74
CA PRO A 69 9.23 3.24 11.49
C PRO A 69 8.53 3.69 10.20
N TRP A 70 8.86 3.01 9.12
CA TRP A 70 8.24 3.19 7.80
C TRP A 70 7.06 2.26 7.60
N GLY A 71 6.13 2.72 6.74
CA GLY A 71 4.94 1.97 6.37
C GLY A 71 3.77 2.20 7.32
N VAL A 72 2.75 1.38 7.18
CA VAL A 72 1.49 1.46 7.91
C VAL A 72 1.30 0.23 8.79
N GLU A 73 0.70 0.44 9.95
CA GLU A 73 0.40 -0.59 10.93
C GLU A 73 -1.12 -0.81 11.03
N PRO A 74 -1.60 -1.98 11.50
CA PRO A 74 -3.03 -2.24 11.64
C PRO A 74 -3.79 -1.16 12.43
N ARG A 75 -3.16 -0.56 13.44
CA ARG A 75 -3.75 0.53 14.24
C ARG A 75 -4.09 1.78 13.42
N ASP A 76 -3.38 2.03 12.33
CA ASP A 76 -3.54 3.24 11.52
C ASP A 76 -4.84 3.25 10.73
N ILE A 77 -5.45 2.09 10.49
CA ILE A 77 -6.70 1.95 9.75
C ILE A 77 -7.93 1.71 10.63
N THR A 78 -7.76 1.39 11.92
CA THR A 78 -8.87 1.03 12.82
C THR A 78 -9.95 2.11 12.91
N GLY A 79 -9.56 3.39 12.90
CA GLY A 79 -10.50 4.52 12.94
C GLY A 79 -11.38 4.59 11.68
N TYR A 80 -10.82 4.28 10.52
CA TYR A 80 -11.58 4.20 9.27
C TYR A 80 -12.49 2.96 9.25
N MET A 81 -11.98 1.80 9.65
CA MET A 81 -12.75 0.55 9.68
C MET A 81 -13.97 0.61 10.61
N LYS A 82 -13.93 1.44 11.65
CA LYS A 82 -15.07 1.69 12.56
C LYS A 82 -16.01 2.79 12.08
N SER A 83 -15.69 3.49 11.01
CA SER A 83 -16.47 4.63 10.55
C SER A 83 -17.64 4.19 9.67
N GLN A 84 -18.75 4.94 9.72
CA GLN A 84 -19.90 4.74 8.83
C GLN A 84 -19.61 5.15 7.37
N THR A 85 -18.44 5.74 7.11
CA THR A 85 -18.00 6.12 5.76
C THR A 85 -17.06 5.10 5.14
N GLN A 86 -16.81 3.97 5.82
CA GLN A 86 -16.07 2.86 5.28
C GLN A 86 -16.86 2.23 4.11
N VAL A 87 -16.13 1.95 3.04
CA VAL A 87 -16.63 1.18 1.90
C VAL A 87 -15.59 0.10 1.54
N PRO A 88 -15.96 -0.96 0.80
CA PRO A 88 -14.98 -1.92 0.29
C PRO A 88 -13.83 -1.25 -0.47
N ILE A 89 -12.63 -1.82 -0.41
CA ILE A 89 -11.48 -1.33 -1.20
C ILE A 89 -11.80 -1.36 -2.71
N MET A 90 -12.60 -2.34 -3.13
CA MET A 90 -13.04 -2.52 -4.52
C MET A 90 -14.04 -1.47 -5.02
N THR A 91 -14.47 -0.54 -4.16
CA THR A 91 -15.39 0.53 -4.56
C THR A 91 -14.72 1.47 -5.55
N GLN A 92 -15.43 1.79 -6.63
CA GLN A 92 -14.98 2.74 -7.64
C GLN A 92 -14.73 4.11 -7.01
N SER A 93 -13.63 4.76 -7.39
CA SER A 93 -13.03 5.91 -6.70
C SER A 93 -13.95 7.11 -6.54
N ASP A 94 -14.77 7.41 -7.55
CA ASP A 94 -15.71 8.56 -7.52
C ASP A 94 -16.82 8.35 -6.47
N SER A 95 -17.00 7.13 -5.98
CA SER A 95 -17.98 6.77 -4.95
C SER A 95 -17.38 6.67 -3.53
N VAL A 96 -16.09 6.93 -3.38
CA VAL A 96 -15.38 6.83 -2.10
C VAL A 96 -15.29 8.19 -1.43
N LEU A 97 -15.96 8.37 -0.28
CA LEU A 97 -15.94 9.63 0.47
C LEU A 97 -14.58 9.91 1.14
N ARG A 98 -13.85 8.86 1.51
CA ARG A 98 -12.55 8.95 2.19
C ARG A 98 -11.50 8.18 1.41
N LEU A 99 -11.04 8.77 0.31
CA LEU A 99 -10.14 8.13 -0.64
C LEU A 99 -8.81 7.70 0.00
N GLY A 100 -8.16 8.57 0.78
CA GLY A 100 -6.87 8.25 1.40
C GLY A 100 -6.90 6.94 2.22
N PRO A 101 -7.75 6.82 3.25
CA PRO A 101 -7.86 5.57 3.99
C PRO A 101 -8.27 4.36 3.15
N ASN A 102 -9.14 4.54 2.16
CA ASN A 102 -9.65 3.44 1.33
C ASN A 102 -8.65 2.93 0.31
N ALA A 103 -8.04 3.84 -0.46
CA ALA A 103 -7.21 3.46 -1.59
C ALA A 103 -5.71 3.31 -1.22
N TYR A 104 -5.24 3.99 -0.18
CA TYR A 104 -3.84 3.98 0.27
C TYR A 104 -3.65 3.09 1.50
N THR A 105 -4.24 3.51 2.65
CA THR A 105 -3.88 2.92 3.95
C THR A 105 -4.44 1.52 4.13
N LYS A 106 -5.72 1.30 3.84
CA LYS A 106 -6.36 -0.02 4.08
C LYS A 106 -5.73 -1.14 3.23
N PRO A 107 -5.51 -0.97 1.91
CA PRO A 107 -4.83 -2.00 1.11
C PRO A 107 -3.37 -2.19 1.53
N ALA A 108 -2.62 -1.13 1.86
CA ALA A 108 -1.25 -1.27 2.35
C ALA A 108 -1.18 -2.03 3.67
N VAL A 109 -2.10 -1.79 4.60
CA VAL A 109 -2.22 -2.57 5.85
C VAL A 109 -2.55 -4.03 5.56
N ALA A 110 -3.52 -4.29 4.67
CA ALA A 110 -3.88 -5.65 4.28
C ALA A 110 -2.68 -6.42 3.72
N LEU A 111 -1.94 -5.82 2.80
CA LEU A 111 -0.74 -6.45 2.22
C LEU A 111 0.38 -6.64 3.25
N ASN A 112 0.53 -5.71 4.20
CA ASN A 112 1.49 -5.86 5.28
C ASN A 112 1.12 -7.04 6.20
N ILE A 113 -0.16 -7.21 6.56
CA ILE A 113 -0.65 -8.37 7.32
C ILE A 113 -0.43 -9.66 6.53
N LEU A 114 -0.76 -9.67 5.24
CA LEU A 114 -0.55 -10.83 4.38
C LEU A 114 0.92 -11.24 4.35
N ARG A 115 1.83 -10.26 4.23
CA ARG A 115 3.28 -10.45 4.20
C ARG A 115 3.87 -10.90 5.54
N GLU A 116 3.50 -10.22 6.63
CA GLU A 116 4.18 -10.42 7.93
C GLU A 116 3.56 -11.56 8.75
N THR A 117 2.28 -11.87 8.54
CA THR A 117 1.52 -12.77 9.42
C THR A 117 1.02 -14.03 8.72
N ILE A 118 0.48 -13.90 7.50
CA ILE A 118 -0.25 -15.00 6.84
C ILE A 118 0.69 -15.84 5.99
N LEU A 119 1.36 -15.25 5.01
CA LEU A 119 2.27 -15.96 4.10
C LEU A 119 3.71 -16.02 4.63
N GLY A 120 4.11 -15.04 5.44
CA GLY A 120 5.52 -14.81 5.75
C GLY A 120 6.23 -14.07 4.60
N ARG A 121 7.33 -13.39 4.96
CA ARG A 121 8.03 -12.48 4.03
C ARG A 121 8.52 -13.18 2.77
N GLU A 122 9.16 -14.31 2.90
CA GLU A 122 9.77 -15.00 1.77
C GLU A 122 8.74 -15.39 0.71
N LEU A 123 7.64 -16.00 1.14
CA LEU A 123 6.60 -16.48 0.22
C LEU A 123 5.81 -15.31 -0.38
N PHE A 124 5.47 -14.30 0.43
CA PHE A 124 4.82 -13.11 -0.07
C PHE A 124 5.69 -12.37 -1.09
N ASP A 125 6.96 -12.11 -0.75
CA ASP A 125 7.87 -11.36 -1.61
C ASP A 125 8.11 -12.09 -2.94
N PHE A 126 8.18 -13.43 -2.91
CA PHE A 126 8.21 -14.25 -4.11
C PHE A 126 6.94 -14.05 -4.96
N ALA A 127 5.75 -14.23 -4.37
CA ALA A 127 4.49 -14.12 -5.10
C ALA A 127 4.26 -12.70 -5.65
N PHE A 128 4.60 -11.68 -4.88
CA PHE A 128 4.48 -10.28 -5.30
C PHE A 128 5.43 -9.94 -6.45
N LYS A 129 6.64 -10.49 -6.43
CA LYS A 129 7.61 -10.36 -7.52
C LYS A 129 7.13 -11.09 -8.79
N GLU A 130 6.54 -12.28 -8.65
CA GLU A 130 5.90 -12.99 -9.75
C GLU A 130 4.76 -12.17 -10.38
N TYR A 131 3.92 -11.54 -9.55
CA TYR A 131 2.90 -10.62 -10.05
C TYR A 131 3.53 -9.49 -10.87
N ALA A 132 4.51 -8.83 -10.32
CA ALA A 132 5.17 -7.72 -10.97
C ALA A 132 5.81 -8.12 -12.31
N GLN A 133 6.49 -9.25 -12.39
CA GLN A 133 7.13 -9.75 -13.61
C GLN A 133 6.12 -10.22 -14.66
N ARG A 134 5.07 -10.96 -14.23
CA ARG A 134 4.03 -11.49 -15.12
C ARG A 134 3.24 -10.39 -15.79
N TRP A 135 3.01 -9.30 -15.09
CA TRP A 135 2.17 -8.20 -15.55
C TRP A 135 2.92 -6.95 -16.01
N MET A 136 4.24 -7.00 -16.06
CA MET A 136 5.07 -5.92 -16.61
C MET A 136 4.61 -5.55 -18.01
N PHE A 137 4.39 -4.25 -18.24
CA PHE A 137 3.87 -3.66 -19.48
C PHE A 137 2.48 -4.15 -19.91
N LYS A 138 1.70 -4.66 -18.97
CA LYS A 138 0.32 -5.07 -19.14
C LYS A 138 -0.58 -4.32 -18.16
N ARG A 139 -1.90 -4.52 -18.30
CA ARG A 139 -2.91 -3.87 -17.47
C ARG A 139 -3.76 -4.90 -16.73
N PRO A 140 -3.27 -5.48 -15.64
CA PRO A 140 -4.02 -6.44 -14.84
C PRO A 140 -5.23 -5.81 -14.15
N THR A 141 -6.20 -6.66 -13.85
CA THR A 141 -7.33 -6.38 -12.98
C THR A 141 -7.06 -6.85 -11.55
N PRO A 142 -7.89 -6.46 -10.56
CA PRO A 142 -7.82 -7.04 -9.22
C PRO A 142 -7.82 -8.56 -9.20
N SER A 143 -8.65 -9.19 -10.02
CA SER A 143 -8.71 -10.65 -10.11
C SER A 143 -7.40 -11.27 -10.62
N ASP A 144 -6.69 -10.57 -11.49
CA ASP A 144 -5.38 -11.01 -11.96
C ASP A 144 -4.32 -10.92 -10.85
N PHE A 145 -4.39 -9.87 -10.02
CA PHE A 145 -3.55 -9.74 -8.83
C PHE A 145 -3.80 -10.87 -7.85
N PHE A 146 -5.05 -11.06 -7.41
CA PHE A 146 -5.42 -12.07 -6.42
C PHE A 146 -5.03 -13.47 -6.88
N ARG A 147 -5.42 -13.83 -8.10
CA ARG A 147 -5.07 -15.13 -8.69
C ARG A 147 -3.56 -15.34 -8.82
N THR A 148 -2.81 -14.31 -9.19
CA THR A 148 -1.35 -14.44 -9.29
C THR A 148 -0.70 -14.67 -7.93
N MET A 149 -1.19 -13.97 -6.89
CA MET A 149 -0.70 -14.18 -5.52
C MET A 149 -1.01 -15.60 -5.04
N GLU A 150 -2.18 -16.14 -5.32
CA GLU A 150 -2.58 -17.51 -4.98
C GLU A 150 -1.79 -18.56 -5.78
N ASP A 151 -1.69 -18.42 -7.09
CA ASP A 151 -0.93 -19.31 -7.96
C ASP A 151 0.54 -19.42 -7.50
N ALA A 152 1.16 -18.28 -7.22
CA ALA A 152 2.56 -18.23 -6.85
C ALA A 152 2.84 -18.70 -5.41
N SER A 153 1.93 -18.42 -4.48
CA SER A 153 2.07 -18.86 -3.08
C SER A 153 1.60 -20.29 -2.85
N GLY A 154 0.75 -20.84 -3.74
CA GLY A 154 0.09 -22.11 -3.54
C GLY A 154 -0.91 -22.13 -2.38
N GLN A 155 -1.37 -20.96 -1.95
CA GLN A 155 -2.31 -20.79 -0.84
C GLN A 155 -3.67 -20.29 -1.35
N ASP A 156 -4.74 -20.82 -0.77
CA ASP A 156 -6.09 -20.29 -0.96
C ASP A 156 -6.27 -19.04 -0.07
N LEU A 157 -6.41 -17.88 -0.71
CA LEU A 157 -6.56 -16.59 -0.05
C LEU A 157 -7.92 -15.94 -0.30
N ASP A 158 -8.89 -16.67 -0.87
CA ASP A 158 -10.24 -16.16 -1.16
C ASP A 158 -10.90 -15.51 0.06
N TRP A 159 -10.75 -16.14 1.24
CA TRP A 159 -11.26 -15.61 2.51
C TRP A 159 -10.65 -14.26 2.87
N PHE A 160 -9.34 -14.08 2.62
CA PHE A 160 -8.60 -12.85 2.90
C PHE A 160 -9.03 -11.73 1.95
N TRP A 161 -9.06 -12.02 0.64
CA TRP A 161 -9.50 -11.04 -0.37
C TRP A 161 -10.93 -10.60 -0.12
N ARG A 162 -11.83 -11.53 0.17
CA ARG A 162 -13.22 -11.23 0.49
C ARG A 162 -13.34 -10.31 1.69
N GLY A 163 -12.68 -10.61 2.81
CA GLY A 163 -12.75 -9.82 4.03
C GLY A 163 -12.15 -8.43 3.88
N TRP A 164 -10.98 -8.32 3.28
CA TRP A 164 -10.27 -7.04 3.19
C TRP A 164 -10.72 -6.17 2.04
N PHE A 165 -10.96 -6.74 0.85
CA PHE A 165 -11.15 -5.97 -0.38
C PHE A 165 -12.61 -5.83 -0.80
N TYR A 166 -13.41 -6.89 -0.63
CA TYR A 166 -14.79 -6.93 -1.15
C TYR A 166 -15.86 -6.55 -0.13
N THR A 167 -15.57 -6.61 1.16
CA THR A 167 -16.53 -6.30 2.22
C THR A 167 -16.01 -5.24 3.17
N THR A 168 -16.89 -4.80 4.08
CA THR A 168 -16.56 -3.95 5.22
C THR A 168 -16.66 -4.72 6.53
N ASP A 169 -16.84 -6.04 6.45
CA ASP A 169 -16.89 -6.89 7.63
C ASP A 169 -15.54 -6.87 8.36
N HIS A 170 -15.58 -7.00 9.66
CA HIS A 170 -14.37 -7.13 10.44
C HIS A 170 -13.86 -8.57 10.33
N THR A 171 -12.61 -8.70 9.93
CA THR A 171 -11.88 -9.96 10.12
C THR A 171 -11.32 -9.96 11.53
N ASP A 172 -11.78 -10.88 12.34
CA ASP A 172 -11.25 -11.11 13.68
C ASP A 172 -9.82 -11.67 13.63
#